data_d126d5d69caa209935552c86b0bcdae7
#
_entry.id   d126d5d69caa209935552c86b0bcdae7
#
_cell.length_a   1.000
_cell.length_b   1.000
_cell.length_c   1.000
_cell.angle_alpha   90.00
_cell.angle_beta   90.00
_cell.angle_gamma   90.00
#
_symmetry.space_group_name_H-M   'P 1'
#
loop_
_entity.id
_entity.type
_entity.pdbx_description
1 polymer ?
#
loop_
_entity_poly.entity_id
_entity_poly.type
_entity_poly.pdbx_seq_one_letter_code
_entity_poly.pdbx_strand_id
1 'polypeptide(L)'
;MKDAKLIFLKQERHILSLLLCEGRLLEANAYPLPAAGPAEEAEGTSGNVSCLLGSIYVGKVNNVVKNINAAFLELTKGQRAFLSLDNRNEPRLLNRPYDGRLLAGDEVLVQVEKEAVKTKDPVVTTELSFSGRYAVLLPTGCPGRLIFSGKLDNSCRKILKGFLEREEIKNVLERSSLIIRTNASELTEGEPLVQDILRLDSLAGQILSVAGTRTCYSCLYRPASAYLTEIRDTYHDQYDAIVTDSPDLYEEARLFLEQQCPGELHKLKLYQDPSVTLMNLYGLSAKLREATETRVWLKSGGYLVIEPTEALTVIDVNSGKYSGKKAIRDTFRLINLEAAAEIARQLRLRNLSGIIIVDFINMEDSADKQELLQALSRELRQDPVKAVVVDMTPLGLVEITRKKIRRPLREQLNETD
;
A
#
# COMPACT_ATOMS: atom_id res chain seq x y z
N MET A 1 25.16 4.55 6.90
CA MET A 1 23.90 3.80 7.15
C MET A 1 22.86 4.82 7.62
N LYS A 2 21.71 4.86 6.99
CA LYS A 2 20.62 5.75 7.42
C LYS A 2 20.00 5.09 8.65
N ASP A 3 19.94 5.80 9.80
CA ASP A 3 19.24 5.30 11.01
C ASP A 3 17.72 5.33 10.74
N ALA A 4 17.19 4.24 10.17
CA ALA A 4 15.80 4.14 9.80
C ALA A 4 15.13 2.99 10.56
N LYS A 5 13.94 3.25 11.11
CA LYS A 5 13.19 2.30 11.95
C LYS A 5 11.73 2.25 11.51
N LEU A 6 11.24 1.03 11.34
CA LEU A 6 9.80 0.77 11.22
C LEU A 6 9.28 0.45 12.62
N ILE A 7 8.39 1.29 13.14
CA ILE A 7 7.92 1.21 14.52
C ILE A 7 6.45 0.83 14.52
N PHE A 8 6.09 -0.21 15.28
CA PHE A 8 4.70 -0.60 15.52
C PHE A 8 4.33 -0.33 16.98
N LEU A 9 3.24 0.40 17.19
CA LEU A 9 2.72 0.74 18.50
C LEU A 9 1.27 0.31 18.61
N LYS A 10 0.96 -0.48 19.64
CA LYS A 10 -0.42 -0.85 19.97
C LYS A 10 -1.05 0.25 20.82
N GLN A 11 -2.15 0.81 20.34
CA GLN A 11 -2.97 1.75 21.09
C GLN A 11 -4.33 1.12 21.40
N GLU A 12 -5.18 1.80 22.16
CA GLU A 12 -6.46 1.23 22.63
C GLU A 12 -7.36 0.75 21.48
N ARG A 13 -7.36 1.43 20.33
CA ARG A 13 -8.26 1.15 19.21
C ARG A 13 -7.56 0.82 17.89
N HIS A 14 -6.26 1.04 17.81
CA HIS A 14 -5.52 0.87 16.56
C HIS A 14 -4.05 0.52 16.77
N ILE A 15 -3.44 0.02 15.71
CA ILE A 15 -2.00 -0.19 15.61
C ILE A 15 -1.44 0.93 14.74
N LEU A 16 -0.50 1.72 15.29
CA LEU A 16 0.27 2.68 14.51
C LEU A 16 1.46 1.99 13.86
N SER A 17 1.66 2.23 12.59
CA SER A 17 2.88 1.90 11.84
C SER A 17 3.56 3.19 11.42
N LEU A 18 4.81 3.37 11.83
CA LEU A 18 5.57 4.60 11.68
C LEU A 18 6.95 4.31 11.09
N LEU A 19 7.26 4.90 9.93
CA LEU A 19 8.60 4.84 9.36
C LEU A 19 9.38 6.10 9.76
N LEU A 20 10.37 5.92 10.63
CA LEU A 20 11.24 6.97 11.12
C LEU A 20 12.62 6.85 10.45
N CYS A 21 13.14 7.93 9.89
CA CYS A 21 14.48 7.98 9.29
C CYS A 21 15.22 9.23 9.79
N GLU A 22 16.41 9.04 10.37
CA GLU A 22 17.22 10.12 10.92
C GLU A 22 16.42 11.06 11.85
N GLY A 23 15.55 10.48 12.68
CA GLY A 23 14.69 11.20 13.60
C GLY A 23 13.49 11.91 12.96
N ARG A 24 13.27 11.83 11.64
CA ARG A 24 12.14 12.41 10.91
C ARG A 24 11.12 11.34 10.54
N LEU A 25 9.84 11.63 10.72
CA LEU A 25 8.76 10.76 10.32
C LEU A 25 8.53 10.86 8.80
N LEU A 26 8.66 9.73 8.10
CA LEU A 26 8.47 9.63 6.65
C LEU A 26 7.11 9.07 6.26
N GLU A 27 6.60 8.10 7.03
CA GLU A 27 5.29 7.51 6.85
C GLU A 27 4.62 7.30 8.21
N ALA A 28 3.30 7.42 8.22
CA ALA A 28 2.47 7.09 9.35
C ALA A 28 1.15 6.50 8.85
N ASN A 29 0.75 5.36 9.42
CA ASN A 29 -0.52 4.72 9.14
C ASN A 29 -1.13 4.23 10.45
N ALA A 30 -2.46 4.28 10.54
CA ALA A 30 -3.22 3.71 11.63
C ALA A 30 -4.10 2.56 11.11
N TYR A 31 -4.03 1.42 11.76
CA TYR A 31 -4.78 0.21 11.41
C TYR A 31 -5.72 -0.13 12.56
N PRO A 32 -6.99 -0.44 12.30
CA PRO A 32 -7.88 -0.92 13.34
C PRO A 32 -7.30 -2.18 13.98
N LEU A 33 -7.48 -2.33 15.29
CA LEU A 33 -7.14 -3.57 15.96
C LEU A 33 -7.95 -4.73 15.33
N PRO A 34 -7.32 -5.89 15.10
CA PRO A 34 -8.07 -7.07 14.72
C PRO A 34 -9.16 -7.33 15.77
N ALA A 35 -10.37 -7.63 15.34
CA ALA A 35 -11.43 -8.02 16.26
C ALA A 35 -10.92 -9.14 17.18
N ALA A 36 -11.02 -8.94 18.50
CA ALA A 36 -10.50 -9.88 19.48
C ALA A 36 -11.20 -11.24 19.35
N GLY A 37 -10.41 -12.29 19.06
CA GLY A 37 -10.82 -13.67 19.04
C GLY A 37 -10.44 -14.40 17.75
N PRO A 38 -10.02 -15.68 17.84
CA PRO A 38 -10.08 -16.57 16.70
C PRO A 38 -11.52 -16.54 16.19
N ALA A 39 -11.72 -16.49 14.87
CA ALA A 39 -13.04 -16.59 14.27
C ALA A 39 -13.58 -18.01 14.48
N GLU A 40 -13.90 -18.34 15.72
CA GLU A 40 -14.90 -19.33 16.02
C GLU A 40 -16.23 -18.75 15.56
N GLU A 41 -16.89 -19.53 14.75
CA GLU A 41 -18.22 -19.35 14.19
C GLU A 41 -19.15 -18.69 15.21
N ALA A 42 -19.23 -17.37 15.21
CA ALA A 42 -20.33 -16.68 15.87
C ALA A 42 -21.57 -16.88 14.97
N GLU A 43 -22.15 -18.07 15.03
CA GLU A 43 -23.52 -18.29 14.61
C GLU A 43 -24.40 -17.31 15.39
N GLY A 44 -24.86 -16.27 14.72
CA GLY A 44 -26.01 -15.51 15.20
C GLY A 44 -25.82 -14.05 15.62
N THR A 45 -24.68 -13.41 15.40
CA THR A 45 -24.57 -11.94 15.57
C THR A 45 -24.43 -11.26 14.21
N SER A 46 -25.42 -10.47 13.83
CA SER A 46 -25.46 -9.56 12.70
C SER A 46 -24.44 -8.40 12.90
N GLY A 47 -23.18 -8.75 13.07
CA GLY A 47 -22.07 -7.82 13.14
C GLY A 47 -21.36 -7.82 11.79
N ASN A 48 -21.16 -6.64 11.20
CA ASN A 48 -20.38 -6.42 9.98
C ASN A 48 -19.05 -7.18 10.04
N VAL A 49 -18.99 -8.36 9.42
CA VAL A 49 -17.74 -9.09 9.21
C VAL A 49 -16.93 -8.25 8.21
N SER A 50 -15.92 -7.56 8.70
CA SER A 50 -15.03 -6.74 7.85
C SER A 50 -14.42 -7.64 6.78
N CYS A 51 -14.87 -7.48 5.53
CA CYS A 51 -14.26 -8.14 4.37
C CYS A 51 -12.91 -7.49 4.09
N LEU A 52 -11.85 -8.02 4.69
CA LEU A 52 -10.49 -7.52 4.56
C LEU A 52 -10.00 -7.63 3.11
N LEU A 53 -9.31 -6.60 2.66
CA LEU A 53 -8.66 -6.55 1.35
C LEU A 53 -7.80 -7.80 1.11
N GLY A 54 -8.02 -8.47 -0.03
CA GLY A 54 -7.27 -9.67 -0.40
C GLY A 54 -7.84 -10.99 0.14
N SER A 55 -8.87 -10.96 1.01
CA SER A 55 -9.54 -12.19 1.46
C SER A 55 -10.27 -12.89 0.31
N ILE A 56 -10.26 -14.23 0.31
CA ILE A 56 -10.87 -15.05 -0.74
C ILE A 56 -12.07 -15.79 -0.16
N TYR A 57 -13.19 -15.69 -0.86
CA TYR A 57 -14.46 -16.27 -0.45
C TYR A 57 -15.08 -17.15 -1.55
N VAL A 58 -15.91 -18.10 -1.15
CA VAL A 58 -16.93 -18.73 -1.99
C VAL A 58 -18.18 -17.87 -1.90
N GLY A 59 -18.33 -16.90 -2.82
CA GLY A 59 -19.48 -15.99 -2.85
C GLY A 59 -20.63 -16.54 -3.66
N LYS A 60 -21.87 -16.20 -3.29
CA LYS A 60 -23.09 -16.57 -4.03
C LYS A 60 -23.62 -15.39 -4.81
N VAL A 61 -23.88 -15.59 -6.09
CA VAL A 61 -24.47 -14.56 -6.96
C VAL A 61 -25.96 -14.39 -6.59
N ASN A 62 -26.31 -13.18 -6.15
CA ASN A 62 -27.71 -12.83 -5.85
C ASN A 62 -28.42 -12.28 -7.10
N ASN A 63 -27.73 -11.41 -7.84
CA ASN A 63 -28.32 -10.76 -9.00
C ASN A 63 -27.24 -10.35 -10.02
N VAL A 64 -27.58 -10.42 -11.31
CA VAL A 64 -26.74 -9.96 -12.43
C VAL A 64 -27.43 -8.78 -13.09
N VAL A 65 -26.75 -7.62 -13.12
CA VAL A 65 -27.29 -6.38 -13.68
C VAL A 65 -26.56 -6.06 -14.99
N LYS A 66 -27.21 -6.43 -16.10
CA LYS A 66 -26.63 -6.31 -17.45
C LYS A 66 -26.31 -4.87 -17.85
N ASN A 67 -27.14 -3.89 -17.44
CA ASN A 67 -26.99 -2.49 -17.84
C ASN A 67 -25.68 -1.85 -17.37
N ILE A 68 -25.11 -2.33 -16.27
CA ILE A 68 -23.84 -1.86 -15.69
C ILE A 68 -22.75 -2.92 -15.76
N ASN A 69 -22.99 -4.00 -16.50
CA ASN A 69 -22.08 -5.15 -16.65
C ASN A 69 -21.48 -5.62 -15.31
N ALA A 70 -22.36 -5.89 -14.34
CA ALA A 70 -21.96 -6.23 -12.99
C ALA A 70 -22.86 -7.29 -12.36
N ALA A 71 -22.36 -7.96 -11.32
CA ALA A 71 -23.13 -8.84 -10.46
C ALA A 71 -23.01 -8.40 -9.00
N PHE A 72 -24.07 -8.64 -8.24
CA PHE A 72 -24.06 -8.53 -6.79
C PHE A 72 -23.99 -9.93 -6.18
N LEU A 73 -23.01 -10.13 -5.31
CA LEU A 73 -22.81 -11.39 -4.60
C LEU A 73 -23.03 -11.18 -3.11
N GLU A 74 -23.23 -12.29 -2.42
CA GLU A 74 -23.17 -12.36 -0.98
C GLU A 74 -21.93 -13.18 -0.59
N LEU A 75 -21.02 -12.60 0.22
CA LEU A 75 -19.75 -13.22 0.63
C LEU A 75 -19.92 -14.02 1.92
N THR A 76 -20.72 -13.51 2.83
CA THR A 76 -21.21 -14.15 4.05
C THR A 76 -22.67 -13.78 4.22
N LYS A 77 -23.43 -14.44 5.08
CA LYS A 77 -24.85 -14.12 5.28
C LYS A 77 -25.03 -12.63 5.64
N GLY A 78 -25.70 -11.88 4.75
CA GLY A 78 -25.96 -10.45 4.91
C GLY A 78 -24.87 -9.51 4.41
N GLN A 79 -23.69 -10.01 4.04
CA GLN A 79 -22.61 -9.17 3.49
C GLN A 79 -22.61 -9.19 1.97
N ARG A 80 -23.12 -8.13 1.38
CA ARG A 80 -23.13 -7.93 -0.08
C ARG A 80 -21.77 -7.50 -0.60
N ALA A 81 -21.50 -7.82 -1.87
CA ALA A 81 -20.30 -7.37 -2.61
C ALA A 81 -20.66 -7.11 -4.07
N PHE A 82 -19.89 -6.21 -4.69
CA PHE A 82 -20.00 -5.82 -6.09
C PHE A 82 -18.90 -6.50 -6.91
N LEU A 83 -19.27 -7.20 -7.98
CA LEU A 83 -18.37 -7.80 -8.96
C LEU A 83 -18.58 -7.13 -10.32
N SER A 84 -17.54 -6.47 -10.88
CA SER A 84 -17.54 -6.05 -12.28
C SER A 84 -17.35 -7.26 -13.18
N LEU A 85 -18.13 -7.35 -14.25
CA LEU A 85 -18.03 -8.39 -15.27
C LEU A 85 -17.17 -7.95 -16.47
N ASP A 86 -16.52 -6.77 -16.39
CA ASP A 86 -15.61 -6.26 -17.42
C ASP A 86 -14.26 -7.02 -17.45
N ASN A 87 -14.03 -7.89 -16.47
CA ASN A 87 -12.82 -8.69 -16.37
C ASN A 87 -12.77 -9.73 -17.50
N ARG A 88 -11.58 -9.84 -18.13
CA ARG A 88 -11.34 -10.75 -19.26
C ARG A 88 -11.21 -12.22 -18.84
N ASN A 89 -11.14 -12.50 -17.55
CA ASN A 89 -10.96 -13.85 -17.04
C ASN A 89 -12.31 -14.49 -16.74
N GLU A 90 -12.44 -15.74 -17.16
CA GLU A 90 -13.62 -16.55 -16.86
C GLU A 90 -13.76 -16.74 -15.36
N PRO A 91 -14.96 -16.49 -14.78
CA PRO A 91 -15.22 -16.73 -13.37
C PRO A 91 -15.14 -18.24 -13.07
N ARG A 92 -14.42 -18.59 -12.00
CA ARG A 92 -14.39 -19.98 -11.53
C ARG A 92 -15.67 -20.27 -10.73
N LEU A 93 -16.62 -20.94 -11.37
CA LEU A 93 -17.83 -21.45 -10.72
C LEU A 93 -17.51 -22.76 -10.00
N LEU A 94 -18.12 -22.97 -8.86
CA LEU A 94 -17.91 -24.15 -8.02
C LEU A 94 -19.10 -25.13 -8.06
N ASN A 95 -20.29 -24.65 -8.38
CA ASN A 95 -21.52 -25.44 -8.41
C ASN A 95 -21.94 -25.93 -9.82
N ARG A 96 -21.35 -25.38 -10.89
CA ARG A 96 -21.58 -25.82 -12.28
C ARG A 96 -20.41 -25.41 -13.19
N PRO A 97 -20.27 -26.01 -14.38
CA PRO A 97 -19.35 -25.50 -15.41
C PRO A 97 -19.78 -24.11 -15.89
N TYR A 98 -18.81 -23.24 -16.18
CA TYR A 98 -19.07 -21.91 -16.76
C TYR A 98 -19.44 -22.05 -18.24
N ASP A 99 -20.57 -21.50 -18.64
CA ASP A 99 -21.13 -21.55 -20.01
C ASP A 99 -21.10 -20.17 -20.70
N GLY A 100 -20.25 -19.26 -20.24
CA GLY A 100 -20.16 -17.88 -20.75
C GLY A 100 -21.11 -16.91 -20.07
N ARG A 101 -21.92 -17.35 -19.08
CA ARG A 101 -22.88 -16.52 -18.36
C ARG A 101 -22.84 -16.77 -16.87
N LEU A 102 -22.94 -15.69 -16.12
CA LEU A 102 -23.15 -15.74 -14.68
C LEU A 102 -24.64 -15.65 -14.39
N LEU A 103 -25.15 -16.52 -13.52
CA LEU A 103 -26.55 -16.60 -13.15
C LEU A 103 -26.74 -16.40 -11.65
N ALA A 104 -27.94 -15.95 -11.25
CA ALA A 104 -28.31 -15.94 -9.85
C ALA A 104 -28.29 -17.35 -9.26
N GLY A 105 -27.68 -17.53 -8.09
CA GLY A 105 -27.46 -18.82 -7.46
C GLY A 105 -26.10 -19.47 -7.77
N ASP A 106 -25.32 -18.93 -8.71
CA ASP A 106 -23.96 -19.41 -8.97
C ASP A 106 -23.07 -19.18 -7.74
N GLU A 107 -22.23 -20.17 -7.45
CA GLU A 107 -21.19 -20.08 -6.43
C GLU A 107 -19.86 -19.78 -7.11
N VAL A 108 -19.25 -18.63 -6.77
CA VAL A 108 -18.08 -18.08 -7.47
C VAL A 108 -16.94 -17.89 -6.50
N LEU A 109 -15.75 -18.30 -6.90
CA LEU A 109 -14.53 -18.00 -6.17
C LEU A 109 -14.12 -16.55 -6.44
N VAL A 110 -14.09 -15.71 -5.39
CA VAL A 110 -13.81 -14.28 -5.51
C VAL A 110 -12.84 -13.79 -4.45
N GLN A 111 -12.08 -12.76 -4.79
CA GLN A 111 -11.17 -12.06 -3.88
C GLN A 111 -11.62 -10.63 -3.67
N VAL A 112 -11.53 -10.12 -2.45
CA VAL A 112 -11.83 -8.72 -2.12
C VAL A 112 -10.75 -7.82 -2.71
N GLU A 113 -11.13 -6.96 -3.65
CA GLU A 113 -10.25 -5.99 -4.32
C GLU A 113 -10.29 -4.62 -3.64
N LYS A 114 -11.45 -4.23 -3.10
CA LYS A 114 -11.62 -2.99 -2.33
C LYS A 114 -12.57 -3.23 -1.18
N GLU A 115 -12.20 -2.73 -0.02
CA GLU A 115 -13.04 -2.79 1.17
C GLU A 115 -14.28 -1.89 1.03
N ALA A 116 -15.30 -2.18 1.84
CA ALA A 116 -16.48 -1.32 1.95
C ALA A 116 -16.08 0.10 2.40
N VAL A 117 -16.66 1.12 1.78
CA VAL A 117 -16.41 2.52 2.16
C VAL A 117 -17.75 3.22 2.37
N LYS A 118 -18.03 3.65 3.59
CA LYS A 118 -19.31 4.30 3.95
C LYS A 118 -20.49 3.39 3.60
N THR A 119 -21.31 3.81 2.65
CA THR A 119 -22.51 3.09 2.18
C THR A 119 -22.27 2.20 0.95
N LYS A 120 -21.01 2.10 0.45
CA LYS A 120 -20.69 1.30 -0.75
C LYS A 120 -20.27 -0.10 -0.34
N ASP A 121 -20.86 -1.09 -1.01
CA ASP A 121 -20.47 -2.49 -0.87
C ASP A 121 -18.98 -2.69 -1.23
N PRO A 122 -18.28 -3.68 -0.64
CA PRO A 122 -16.93 -4.05 -1.05
C PRO A 122 -16.92 -4.51 -2.52
N VAL A 123 -15.81 -4.24 -3.22
CA VAL A 123 -15.62 -4.69 -4.59
C VAL A 123 -14.80 -5.97 -4.58
N VAL A 124 -15.27 -6.96 -5.32
CA VAL A 124 -14.56 -8.24 -5.48
C VAL A 124 -14.18 -8.48 -6.94
N THR A 125 -13.20 -9.36 -7.13
CA THR A 125 -12.71 -9.80 -8.44
C THR A 125 -12.63 -11.32 -8.50
N THR A 126 -12.80 -11.89 -9.70
CA THR A 126 -12.53 -13.30 -10.00
C THR A 126 -11.06 -13.56 -10.32
N GLU A 127 -10.27 -12.49 -10.51
CA GLU A 127 -8.84 -12.55 -10.75
C GLU A 127 -8.10 -12.62 -9.41
N LEU A 128 -7.76 -13.85 -9.01
CA LEU A 128 -7.05 -14.07 -7.74
C LEU A 128 -5.60 -13.61 -7.85
N SER A 129 -5.10 -13.00 -6.79
CA SER A 129 -3.73 -12.53 -6.68
C SER A 129 -3.13 -12.85 -5.31
N PHE A 130 -1.92 -13.40 -5.32
CA PHE A 130 -1.17 -13.71 -4.11
C PHE A 130 0.11 -12.88 -4.09
N SER A 131 0.20 -11.96 -3.15
CA SER A 131 1.33 -11.03 -3.06
C SER A 131 2.41 -11.56 -2.13
N GLY A 132 3.61 -11.75 -2.68
CA GLY A 132 4.85 -11.99 -1.95
C GLY A 132 5.68 -10.71 -1.81
N ARG A 133 6.91 -10.87 -1.31
CA ARG A 133 7.86 -9.77 -1.21
C ARG A 133 8.37 -9.33 -2.57
N TYR A 134 8.76 -10.27 -3.42
CA TYR A 134 9.42 -10.04 -4.70
C TYR A 134 8.52 -10.26 -5.91
N ALA A 135 7.48 -11.06 -5.76
CA ALA A 135 6.56 -11.40 -6.82
C ALA A 135 5.09 -11.32 -6.41
N VAL A 136 4.20 -11.21 -7.40
CA VAL A 136 2.76 -11.47 -7.26
C VAL A 136 2.41 -12.60 -8.21
N LEU A 137 1.78 -13.65 -7.70
CA LEU A 137 1.26 -14.77 -8.46
C LEU A 137 -0.22 -14.55 -8.80
N LEU A 138 -0.58 -14.77 -10.06
CA LEU A 138 -1.94 -14.69 -10.59
C LEU A 138 -2.34 -16.07 -11.15
N PRO A 139 -2.89 -16.98 -10.33
CA PRO A 139 -3.19 -18.34 -10.76
C PRO A 139 -4.38 -18.44 -11.70
N THR A 140 -5.21 -17.40 -11.77
CA THR A 140 -6.38 -17.31 -12.68
C THR A 140 -6.13 -16.37 -13.86
N GLY A 141 -4.91 -15.82 -13.97
CA GLY A 141 -4.50 -14.95 -15.09
C GLY A 141 -4.24 -15.73 -16.38
N CYS A 142 -3.77 -15.01 -17.41
CA CYS A 142 -3.33 -15.65 -18.66
C CYS A 142 -2.01 -16.39 -18.40
N PRO A 143 -1.95 -17.73 -18.54
CA PRO A 143 -0.71 -18.48 -18.30
C PRO A 143 0.45 -18.00 -19.16
N GLY A 144 1.68 -18.14 -18.66
CA GLY A 144 2.90 -17.77 -19.37
C GLY A 144 3.24 -16.28 -19.36
N ARG A 145 2.40 -15.43 -18.77
CA ARG A 145 2.65 -13.98 -18.74
C ARG A 145 3.58 -13.59 -17.60
N LEU A 146 4.74 -13.02 -17.96
CA LEU A 146 5.70 -12.45 -17.03
C LEU A 146 5.73 -10.93 -17.17
N ILE A 147 5.37 -10.21 -16.13
CA ILE A 147 5.29 -8.75 -16.08
C ILE A 147 6.33 -8.24 -15.10
N PHE A 148 7.04 -7.16 -15.43
CA PHE A 148 7.95 -6.48 -14.54
C PHE A 148 7.37 -5.14 -14.10
N SER A 149 7.58 -4.77 -12.84
CA SER A 149 7.24 -3.44 -12.33
C SER A 149 7.82 -2.35 -13.23
N GLY A 150 7.04 -1.30 -13.48
CA GLY A 150 7.48 -0.15 -14.28
C GLY A 150 8.65 0.62 -13.68
N LYS A 151 8.95 0.44 -12.38
CA LYS A 151 10.08 1.07 -11.68
C LYS A 151 11.40 0.31 -11.87
N LEU A 152 11.37 -0.93 -12.36
CA LEU A 152 12.57 -1.72 -12.68
C LEU A 152 13.17 -1.25 -13.99
N ASP A 153 14.44 -0.91 -13.99
CA ASP A 153 15.18 -0.57 -15.20
C ASP A 153 15.47 -1.81 -16.06
N ASN A 154 15.98 -1.59 -17.28
CA ASN A 154 16.23 -2.66 -18.23
C ASN A 154 17.37 -3.59 -17.80
N SER A 155 18.37 -3.10 -17.05
CA SER A 155 19.48 -3.89 -16.54
C SER A 155 19.00 -4.85 -15.45
N CYS A 156 18.25 -4.35 -14.48
CA CYS A 156 17.60 -5.17 -13.45
C CYS A 156 16.70 -6.23 -14.05
N ARG A 157 15.85 -5.86 -15.03
CA ARG A 157 14.96 -6.83 -15.69
C ARG A 157 15.73 -7.97 -16.38
N LYS A 158 16.90 -7.67 -16.97
CA LYS A 158 17.74 -8.69 -17.61
C LYS A 158 18.31 -9.68 -16.59
N ILE A 159 18.82 -9.18 -15.45
CA ILE A 159 19.33 -10.02 -14.34
C ILE A 159 18.20 -10.89 -13.79
N LEU A 160 17.06 -10.28 -13.45
CA LEU A 160 15.91 -10.98 -12.88
C LEU A 160 15.34 -12.05 -13.82
N LYS A 161 15.36 -11.81 -15.15
CA LYS A 161 15.01 -12.85 -16.14
C LYS A 161 15.92 -14.06 -16.03
N GLY A 162 17.24 -13.86 -15.89
CA GLY A 162 18.19 -14.96 -15.69
C GLY A 162 17.88 -15.79 -14.45
N PHE A 163 17.43 -15.16 -13.35
CA PHE A 163 17.02 -15.89 -12.14
C PHE A 163 15.77 -16.75 -12.34
N LEU A 164 14.90 -16.36 -13.30
CA LEU A 164 13.64 -17.03 -13.58
C LEU A 164 13.74 -18.14 -14.66
N GLU A 165 14.91 -18.36 -15.26
CA GLU A 165 15.14 -19.41 -16.28
C GLU A 165 15.26 -20.82 -15.70
N ARG A 166 14.71 -21.05 -14.51
CA ARG A 166 14.69 -22.37 -13.84
C ARG A 166 13.44 -23.16 -14.21
N GLU A 167 13.58 -24.48 -14.25
CA GLU A 167 12.49 -25.39 -14.63
C GLU A 167 11.28 -25.26 -13.71
N GLU A 168 11.50 -25.10 -12.41
CA GLU A 168 10.45 -24.92 -11.40
C GLU A 168 9.59 -23.70 -11.72
N ILE A 169 10.21 -22.58 -12.13
CA ILE A 169 9.50 -21.35 -12.47
C ILE A 169 8.75 -21.48 -13.81
N LYS A 170 9.31 -22.21 -14.77
CA LYS A 170 8.61 -22.51 -16.03
C LYS A 170 7.32 -23.27 -15.76
N ASN A 171 7.39 -24.30 -14.90
CA ASN A 171 6.22 -25.08 -14.47
C ASN A 171 5.14 -24.22 -13.80
N VAL A 172 5.54 -23.20 -13.01
CA VAL A 172 4.59 -22.22 -12.43
C VAL A 172 3.98 -21.35 -13.52
N LEU A 173 4.79 -20.88 -14.49
CA LEU A 173 4.33 -20.02 -15.59
C LEU A 173 3.38 -20.75 -16.55
N GLU A 174 3.49 -22.07 -16.72
CA GLU A 174 2.56 -22.86 -17.57
C GLU A 174 1.10 -22.73 -17.11
N ARG A 175 0.86 -22.48 -15.82
CA ARG A 175 -0.48 -22.43 -15.22
C ARG A 175 -0.86 -21.08 -14.60
N SER A 176 0.10 -20.15 -14.49
CA SER A 176 -0.07 -18.88 -13.79
C SER A 176 0.63 -17.74 -14.51
N SER A 177 0.29 -16.51 -14.14
CA SER A 177 1.06 -15.32 -14.49
C SER A 177 1.85 -14.82 -13.29
N LEU A 178 2.97 -14.14 -13.54
CA LEU A 178 3.82 -13.54 -12.53
C LEU A 178 4.01 -12.04 -12.78
N ILE A 179 3.94 -11.27 -11.71
CA ILE A 179 4.36 -9.86 -11.70
C ILE A 179 5.56 -9.74 -10.78
N ILE A 180 6.72 -9.35 -11.33
CA ILE A 180 7.93 -9.11 -10.53
C ILE A 180 7.86 -7.71 -9.96
N ARG A 181 7.96 -7.61 -8.62
CA ARG A 181 7.83 -6.36 -7.87
C ARG A 181 9.16 -5.59 -7.88
N THR A 182 9.07 -4.31 -7.53
CA THR A 182 10.25 -3.43 -7.45
C THR A 182 11.24 -3.89 -6.38
N ASN A 183 10.77 -4.52 -5.30
CA ASN A 183 11.64 -5.05 -4.22
C ASN A 183 12.66 -6.09 -4.73
N ALA A 184 12.41 -6.71 -5.89
CA ALA A 184 13.35 -7.63 -6.50
C ALA A 184 14.60 -6.93 -7.11
N SER A 185 14.61 -5.58 -7.22
CA SER A 185 15.75 -4.83 -7.77
C SER A 185 17.05 -4.97 -6.98
N GLU A 186 16.95 -5.27 -5.70
CA GLU A 186 18.09 -5.35 -4.78
C GLU A 186 18.69 -6.77 -4.70
N LEU A 187 18.06 -7.74 -5.34
CA LEU A 187 18.52 -9.12 -5.29
C LEU A 187 19.80 -9.30 -6.11
N THR A 188 20.84 -9.74 -5.42
CA THR A 188 22.12 -10.18 -6.00
C THR A 188 22.09 -11.65 -6.41
N GLU A 189 21.18 -12.43 -5.82
CA GLU A 189 21.00 -13.87 -6.02
C GLU A 189 19.55 -14.19 -6.37
N GLY A 190 19.33 -15.23 -7.15
CA GLY A 190 17.99 -15.63 -7.61
C GLY A 190 17.18 -16.41 -6.58
N GLU A 191 17.82 -17.02 -5.60
CA GLU A 191 17.18 -17.94 -4.66
C GLU A 191 16.02 -17.32 -3.88
N PRO A 192 16.14 -16.10 -3.28
CA PRO A 192 15.03 -15.50 -2.56
C PRO A 192 13.79 -15.26 -3.44
N LEU A 193 13.98 -14.88 -4.71
CA LEU A 193 12.89 -14.67 -5.67
C LEU A 193 12.20 -16.00 -6.01
N VAL A 194 12.98 -17.03 -6.26
CA VAL A 194 12.47 -18.38 -6.60
C VAL A 194 11.66 -18.95 -5.44
N GLN A 195 12.18 -18.86 -4.23
CA GLN A 195 11.49 -19.33 -3.02
C GLN A 195 10.20 -18.59 -2.76
N ASP A 196 10.17 -17.26 -2.96
CA ASP A 196 8.94 -16.48 -2.82
C ASP A 196 7.88 -16.94 -3.83
N ILE A 197 8.25 -17.16 -5.09
CA ILE A 197 7.34 -17.64 -6.15
C ILE A 197 6.81 -19.04 -5.82
N LEU A 198 7.65 -19.98 -5.44
CA LEU A 198 7.25 -21.34 -5.12
C LEU A 198 6.32 -21.40 -3.89
N ARG A 199 6.59 -20.57 -2.89
CA ARG A 199 5.73 -20.43 -1.71
C ARG A 199 4.33 -19.92 -2.11
N LEU A 200 4.26 -18.90 -3.00
CA LEU A 200 2.99 -18.36 -3.49
C LEU A 200 2.22 -19.40 -4.31
N ASP A 201 2.91 -20.17 -5.14
CA ASP A 201 2.30 -21.22 -5.94
C ASP A 201 1.74 -22.35 -5.07
N SER A 202 2.48 -22.77 -4.04
CA SER A 202 1.99 -23.75 -3.05
C SER A 202 0.74 -23.25 -2.32
N LEU A 203 0.74 -22.00 -1.86
CA LEU A 203 -0.40 -21.38 -1.20
C LEU A 203 -1.63 -21.31 -2.13
N ALA A 204 -1.45 -20.86 -3.36
CA ALA A 204 -2.51 -20.80 -4.36
C ALA A 204 -3.06 -22.20 -4.67
N GLY A 205 -2.19 -23.20 -4.82
CA GLY A 205 -2.56 -24.60 -5.05
C GLY A 205 -3.41 -25.16 -3.90
N GLN A 206 -3.01 -24.90 -2.66
CA GLN A 206 -3.79 -25.32 -1.47
C GLN A 206 -5.20 -24.70 -1.47
N ILE A 207 -5.32 -23.38 -1.69
CA ILE A 207 -6.61 -22.70 -1.69
C ILE A 207 -7.49 -23.19 -2.83
N LEU A 208 -6.93 -23.32 -4.04
CA LEU A 208 -7.67 -23.78 -5.21
C LEU A 208 -8.11 -25.24 -5.12
N SER A 209 -7.35 -26.09 -4.43
CA SER A 209 -7.70 -27.50 -4.22
C SER A 209 -8.88 -27.68 -3.26
N VAL A 210 -8.96 -26.86 -2.20
CA VAL A 210 -10.05 -26.94 -1.22
C VAL A 210 -11.31 -26.17 -1.66
N ALA A 211 -11.19 -25.26 -2.62
CA ALA A 211 -12.30 -24.40 -3.05
C ALA A 211 -13.53 -25.22 -3.50
N GLY A 212 -13.32 -26.31 -4.24
CA GLY A 212 -14.41 -27.16 -4.74
C GLY A 212 -15.10 -28.04 -3.68
N THR A 213 -14.51 -28.14 -2.47
CA THR A 213 -15.05 -28.93 -1.36
C THR A 213 -15.70 -28.08 -0.27
N ARG A 214 -15.57 -26.75 -0.36
CA ARG A 214 -16.11 -25.82 0.61
C ARG A 214 -17.50 -25.34 0.23
N THR A 215 -18.31 -25.14 1.25
CA THR A 215 -19.66 -24.61 1.09
C THR A 215 -19.65 -23.12 0.76
N CYS A 216 -20.72 -22.66 0.15
CA CYS A 216 -21.02 -21.25 -0.04
C CYS A 216 -20.82 -20.44 1.25
N TYR A 217 -20.34 -19.23 1.14
CA TYR A 217 -20.00 -18.29 2.24
C TYR A 217 -18.73 -18.63 3.02
N SER A 218 -17.98 -19.68 2.63
CA SER A 218 -16.69 -19.98 3.27
C SER A 218 -15.63 -18.96 2.92
N CYS A 219 -14.89 -18.49 3.93
CA CYS A 219 -13.64 -17.75 3.75
C CYS A 219 -12.51 -18.76 3.59
N LEU A 220 -11.88 -18.81 2.41
CA LEU A 220 -10.80 -19.76 2.10
C LEU A 220 -9.42 -19.22 2.43
N TYR A 221 -9.27 -17.90 2.42
CA TYR A 221 -8.02 -17.23 2.69
C TYR A 221 -8.24 -15.88 3.34
N ARG A 222 -7.49 -15.60 4.39
CA ARG A 222 -7.36 -14.28 4.98
C ARG A 222 -5.91 -13.84 4.89
N PRO A 223 -5.62 -12.67 4.31
CA PRO A 223 -4.27 -12.15 4.30
C PRO A 223 -3.81 -11.79 5.71
N ALA A 224 -2.50 -11.69 5.91
CA ALA A 224 -1.95 -11.14 7.13
C ALA A 224 -2.49 -9.72 7.38
N SER A 225 -2.50 -9.31 8.64
CA SER A 225 -2.92 -7.97 9.06
C SER A 225 -2.22 -6.90 8.22
N ALA A 226 -2.96 -5.83 7.89
CA ALA A 226 -2.48 -4.80 6.97
C ALA A 226 -1.17 -4.14 7.44
N TYR A 227 -0.95 -3.98 8.77
CA TYR A 227 0.30 -3.46 9.31
C TYR A 227 1.50 -4.40 9.09
N LEU A 228 1.30 -5.73 9.13
CA LEU A 228 2.34 -6.71 8.83
C LEU A 228 2.72 -6.70 7.34
N THR A 229 1.73 -6.46 6.46
CA THR A 229 2.03 -6.37 5.03
C THR A 229 2.93 -5.18 4.70
N GLU A 230 3.00 -4.14 5.55
CA GLU A 230 3.97 -3.05 5.38
C GLU A 230 5.42 -3.53 5.48
N ILE A 231 5.72 -4.49 6.38
CA ILE A 231 7.06 -5.08 6.47
C ILE A 231 7.46 -5.70 5.13
N ARG A 232 6.54 -6.44 4.50
CA ARG A 232 6.75 -7.07 3.19
C ARG A 232 6.86 -6.05 2.06
N ASP A 233 6.04 -4.99 2.11
CA ASP A 233 5.86 -4.05 1.00
C ASP A 233 6.83 -2.87 1.05
N THR A 234 7.41 -2.57 2.22
CA THR A 234 8.47 -1.57 2.39
C THR A 234 9.79 -2.12 1.82
N TYR A 235 10.55 -1.27 1.13
CA TYR A 235 11.86 -1.64 0.59
C TYR A 235 12.82 -2.01 1.72
N HIS A 236 13.66 -3.03 1.49
CA HIS A 236 14.62 -3.55 2.45
C HIS A 236 15.60 -2.49 2.97
N ASP A 237 16.04 -1.56 2.12
CA ASP A 237 16.99 -0.50 2.44
C ASP A 237 16.37 0.72 3.13
N GLN A 238 15.04 0.73 3.31
CA GLN A 238 14.34 1.84 3.95
C GLN A 238 14.32 1.78 5.48
N TYR A 239 14.65 0.62 6.08
CA TYR A 239 14.75 0.47 7.53
C TYR A 239 15.84 -0.53 7.96
N ASP A 240 16.51 -0.19 9.07
CA ASP A 240 17.55 -1.02 9.70
C ASP A 240 17.00 -1.86 10.85
N ALA A 241 15.84 -1.48 11.38
CA ALA A 241 15.19 -2.20 12.47
C ALA A 241 13.65 -2.10 12.38
N ILE A 242 12.99 -3.15 12.87
CA ILE A 242 11.56 -3.20 13.13
C ILE A 242 11.40 -3.21 14.65
N VAL A 243 10.70 -2.25 15.23
CA VAL A 243 10.67 -2.07 16.69
C VAL A 243 9.23 -1.99 17.18
N THR A 244 8.92 -2.71 18.24
CA THR A 244 7.64 -2.61 18.95
C THR A 244 7.87 -2.74 20.45
N ASP A 245 7.01 -2.15 21.26
CA ASP A 245 6.96 -2.30 22.72
C ASP A 245 5.85 -3.29 23.17
N SER A 246 5.05 -3.79 22.24
CA SER A 246 4.00 -4.78 22.50
C SER A 246 4.51 -6.21 22.26
N PRO A 247 4.49 -7.08 23.27
CA PRO A 247 4.85 -8.50 23.09
C PRO A 247 3.96 -9.22 22.07
N ASP A 248 2.66 -8.90 22.02
CA ASP A 248 1.73 -9.50 21.07
C ASP A 248 2.12 -9.15 19.62
N LEU A 249 2.35 -7.85 19.33
CA LEU A 249 2.77 -7.39 18.01
C LEU A 249 4.15 -7.95 17.62
N TYR A 250 5.04 -8.14 18.60
CA TYR A 250 6.34 -8.76 18.37
C TYR A 250 6.18 -10.21 17.89
N GLU A 251 5.35 -11.01 18.58
CA GLU A 251 5.12 -12.41 18.19
C GLU A 251 4.41 -12.53 16.86
N GLU A 252 3.40 -11.68 16.59
CA GLU A 252 2.73 -11.66 15.28
C GLU A 252 3.72 -11.28 14.16
N ALA A 253 4.56 -10.26 14.38
CA ALA A 253 5.58 -9.86 13.40
C ALA A 253 6.66 -10.95 13.22
N ARG A 254 7.06 -11.64 14.28
CA ARG A 254 8.02 -12.75 14.23
C ARG A 254 7.50 -13.88 13.36
N LEU A 255 6.29 -14.37 13.62
CA LEU A 255 5.66 -15.42 12.84
C LEU A 255 5.49 -15.02 11.37
N PHE A 256 5.08 -13.78 11.11
CA PHE A 256 4.96 -13.26 9.75
C PHE A 256 6.31 -13.24 9.02
N LEU A 257 7.35 -12.75 9.68
CA LEU A 257 8.71 -12.69 9.11
C LEU A 257 9.27 -14.08 8.83
N GLU A 258 9.13 -15.02 9.74
CA GLU A 258 9.56 -16.42 9.55
C GLU A 258 8.93 -17.05 8.30
N GLN A 259 7.63 -16.75 8.05
CA GLN A 259 6.90 -17.33 6.94
C GLN A 259 7.09 -16.60 5.61
N GLN A 260 7.22 -15.27 5.62
CA GLN A 260 7.16 -14.48 4.41
C GLN A 260 8.43 -13.70 4.08
N CYS A 261 9.24 -13.36 5.08
CA CYS A 261 10.44 -12.55 4.94
C CYS A 261 11.54 -12.99 5.90
N PRO A 262 12.00 -14.27 5.88
CA PRO A 262 12.92 -14.80 6.89
C PRO A 262 14.24 -14.03 6.96
N GLY A 263 14.71 -13.45 5.86
CA GLY A 263 15.89 -12.61 5.82
C GLY A 263 15.81 -11.34 6.66
N GLU A 264 14.61 -10.88 7.03
CA GLU A 264 14.39 -9.67 7.82
C GLU A 264 14.24 -9.93 9.32
N LEU A 265 14.17 -11.20 9.74
CA LEU A 265 13.90 -11.57 11.12
C LEU A 265 14.92 -10.97 12.10
N HIS A 266 16.17 -10.85 11.69
CA HIS A 266 17.25 -10.27 12.49
C HIS A 266 17.06 -8.78 12.81
N LYS A 267 16.19 -8.06 12.06
CA LYS A 267 15.86 -6.65 12.29
C LYS A 267 14.78 -6.45 13.34
N LEU A 268 14.01 -7.49 13.69
CA LEU A 268 12.92 -7.40 14.66
C LEU A 268 13.45 -7.26 16.08
N LYS A 269 12.97 -6.26 16.80
CA LYS A 269 13.39 -5.92 18.17
C LYS A 269 12.20 -5.63 19.05
N LEU A 270 12.11 -6.28 20.19
CA LEU A 270 11.20 -5.93 21.26
C LEU A 270 11.85 -4.88 22.16
N TYR A 271 11.21 -3.73 22.30
CA TYR A 271 11.64 -2.66 23.20
C TYR A 271 11.06 -2.89 24.59
N GLN A 272 11.90 -2.95 25.61
CA GLN A 272 11.51 -3.25 26.99
C GLN A 272 12.24 -2.32 27.98
N ASP A 273 11.92 -1.03 27.95
CA ASP A 273 12.41 -0.07 28.94
C ASP A 273 11.23 0.42 29.79
N PRO A 274 11.21 0.11 31.11
CA PRO A 274 10.10 0.51 31.97
C PRO A 274 10.09 2.01 32.28
N SER A 275 11.19 2.72 32.07
CA SER A 275 11.34 4.13 32.40
C SER A 275 10.92 5.09 31.29
N VAL A 276 11.04 4.66 30.03
CA VAL A 276 10.72 5.51 28.85
C VAL A 276 9.93 4.69 27.84
N THR A 277 8.72 5.14 27.52
CA THR A 277 7.92 4.50 26.45
C THR A 277 8.52 4.73 25.09
N LEU A 278 8.29 3.81 24.15
CA LEU A 278 8.77 3.94 22.76
C LEU A 278 8.23 5.22 22.09
N MET A 279 6.99 5.61 22.43
CA MET A 279 6.37 6.86 22.01
C MET A 279 7.18 8.09 22.43
N ASN A 280 7.65 8.12 23.69
CA ASN A 280 8.43 9.23 24.24
C ASN A 280 9.88 9.22 23.76
N LEU A 281 10.49 8.03 23.65
CA LEU A 281 11.87 7.88 23.19
C LEU A 281 12.12 8.56 21.83
N TYR A 282 11.17 8.44 20.92
CA TYR A 282 11.27 9.04 19.57
C TYR A 282 10.45 10.32 19.40
N GLY A 283 9.77 10.82 20.45
CA GLY A 283 8.92 12.01 20.39
C GLY A 283 7.79 11.90 19.37
N LEU A 284 7.19 10.71 19.26
CA LEU A 284 6.25 10.38 18.18
C LEU A 284 4.94 11.16 18.29
N SER A 285 4.46 11.46 19.49
CA SER A 285 3.24 12.26 19.69
C SER A 285 3.34 13.65 19.05
N ALA A 286 4.48 14.34 19.25
CA ALA A 286 4.72 15.65 18.66
C ALA A 286 4.79 15.54 17.12
N LYS A 287 5.52 14.55 16.58
CA LYS A 287 5.66 14.32 15.14
C LYS A 287 4.33 13.98 14.46
N LEU A 288 3.48 13.18 15.11
CA LEU A 288 2.14 12.85 14.58
C LEU A 288 1.24 14.08 14.58
N ARG A 289 1.29 14.92 15.64
CA ARG A 289 0.56 16.18 15.67
C ARG A 289 1.01 17.10 14.53
N GLU A 290 2.32 17.31 14.35
CA GLU A 290 2.87 18.10 13.24
C GLU A 290 2.43 17.56 11.86
N ALA A 291 2.32 16.23 11.73
CA ALA A 291 1.84 15.60 10.50
C ALA A 291 0.37 15.90 10.17
N THR A 292 -0.42 16.40 11.14
CA THR A 292 -1.83 16.78 10.93
C THR A 292 -2.05 18.29 10.87
N GLU A 293 -1.04 19.10 11.19
CA GLU A 293 -1.13 20.56 11.13
C GLU A 293 -1.17 21.08 9.70
N THR A 294 -1.88 22.18 9.46
CA THR A 294 -1.97 22.83 8.16
C THR A 294 -0.63 23.44 7.72
N ARG A 295 0.13 24.00 8.68
CA ARG A 295 1.41 24.68 8.40
C ARG A 295 2.59 23.76 8.66
N VAL A 296 3.54 23.74 7.72
CA VAL A 296 4.81 23.01 7.82
C VAL A 296 5.98 23.97 7.62
N TRP A 297 6.83 24.07 8.62
CA TRP A 297 8.01 24.93 8.57
C TRP A 297 9.16 24.28 7.80
N LEU A 298 9.83 25.09 6.98
CA LEU A 298 11.06 24.73 6.28
C LEU A 298 12.29 25.16 7.10
N LYS A 299 13.41 24.50 6.91
CA LYS A 299 14.67 24.84 7.60
C LYS A 299 15.17 26.25 7.24
N SER A 300 14.89 26.70 6.04
CA SER A 300 15.19 28.05 5.56
C SER A 300 14.39 29.16 6.25
N GLY A 301 13.36 28.83 7.02
CA GLY A 301 12.42 29.77 7.64
C GLY A 301 11.20 30.10 6.78
N GLY A 302 11.11 29.53 5.58
CA GLY A 302 9.87 29.45 4.80
C GLY A 302 8.88 28.45 5.40
N TYR A 303 7.70 28.35 4.85
CA TYR A 303 6.70 27.37 5.30
C TYR A 303 5.74 27.01 4.16
N LEU A 304 5.17 25.81 4.28
CA LEU A 304 4.07 25.31 3.44
C LEU A 304 2.75 25.47 4.17
N VAL A 305 1.69 25.76 3.43
CA VAL A 305 0.29 25.66 3.90
C VAL A 305 -0.34 24.55 3.09
N ILE A 306 -0.80 23.48 3.75
CA ILE A 306 -1.36 22.28 3.09
C ILE A 306 -2.83 22.17 3.47
N GLU A 307 -3.71 22.32 2.48
CA GLU A 307 -5.17 22.32 2.67
C GLU A 307 -5.82 21.27 1.76
N PRO A 308 -6.18 20.10 2.32
CA PRO A 308 -7.01 19.13 1.60
C PRO A 308 -8.44 19.67 1.50
N THR A 309 -8.99 19.68 0.29
CA THR A 309 -10.40 19.96 0.02
C THR A 309 -11.13 18.67 -0.40
N GLU A 310 -12.41 18.75 -0.69
CA GLU A 310 -13.19 17.60 -1.18
C GLU A 310 -12.67 17.06 -2.53
N ALA A 311 -12.22 17.93 -3.43
CA ALA A 311 -11.85 17.59 -4.80
C ALA A 311 -10.32 17.42 -5.00
N LEU A 312 -9.51 18.20 -4.32
CA LEU A 312 -8.07 18.28 -4.52
C LEU A 312 -7.34 18.78 -3.26
N THR A 313 -6.02 18.63 -3.23
CA THR A 313 -5.19 19.26 -2.19
C THR A 313 -4.50 20.49 -2.76
N VAL A 314 -4.56 21.60 -2.04
CA VAL A 314 -3.82 22.83 -2.37
C VAL A 314 -2.63 22.96 -1.43
N ILE A 315 -1.48 23.34 -1.97
CA ILE A 315 -0.25 23.61 -1.22
C ILE A 315 0.29 24.98 -1.64
N ASP A 316 0.44 25.87 -0.67
CA ASP A 316 1.00 27.20 -0.86
C ASP A 316 2.39 27.29 -0.21
N VAL A 317 3.38 27.83 -0.93
CA VAL A 317 4.76 27.97 -0.50
C VAL A 317 5.05 29.42 -0.14
N ASN A 318 5.38 29.67 1.12
CA ASN A 318 5.65 31.00 1.64
C ASN A 318 7.12 31.17 2.03
N SER A 319 7.72 32.32 1.68
CA SER A 319 9.12 32.64 2.03
C SER A 319 9.34 32.96 3.51
N GLY A 320 8.27 33.23 4.27
CA GLY A 320 8.36 33.61 5.66
C GLY A 320 9.20 34.88 5.89
N LYS A 321 9.88 34.93 7.05
CA LYS A 321 10.80 36.02 7.39
C LYS A 321 12.24 35.64 7.03
N TYR A 322 12.51 35.29 5.80
CA TYR A 322 13.87 34.97 5.38
C TYR A 322 14.78 36.23 5.45
N SER A 323 15.79 36.19 6.31
CA SER A 323 16.75 37.29 6.52
C SER A 323 18.12 37.01 5.91
N GLY A 324 18.20 36.17 4.88
CA GLY A 324 19.46 35.81 4.24
C GLY A 324 20.12 36.95 3.47
N LYS A 325 21.46 36.89 3.36
CA LYS A 325 22.29 37.89 2.65
C LYS A 325 22.38 37.65 1.13
N LYS A 326 21.64 36.66 0.58
CA LYS A 326 21.67 36.31 -0.85
C LYS A 326 20.73 37.20 -1.66
N ALA A 327 20.96 37.28 -2.98
CA ALA A 327 20.02 37.93 -3.89
C ALA A 327 18.62 37.31 -3.75
N ILE A 328 17.55 38.08 -3.88
CA ILE A 328 16.17 37.65 -3.72
C ILE A 328 15.85 36.41 -4.61
N ARG A 329 16.34 36.46 -5.86
CA ARG A 329 16.17 35.35 -6.82
C ARG A 329 16.74 34.02 -6.30
N ASP A 330 18.01 34.04 -5.83
CA ASP A 330 18.67 32.82 -5.32
C ASP A 330 17.95 32.28 -4.07
N THR A 331 17.43 33.21 -3.29
CA THR A 331 16.63 32.86 -2.07
C THR A 331 15.36 32.13 -2.45
N PHE A 332 14.54 32.63 -3.37
CA PHE A 332 13.30 32.01 -3.80
C PHE A 332 13.54 30.66 -4.44
N ARG A 333 14.57 30.53 -5.30
CA ARG A 333 14.98 29.27 -5.88
C ARG A 333 15.32 28.24 -4.81
N LEU A 334 16.12 28.60 -3.79
CA LEU A 334 16.51 27.70 -2.71
C LEU A 334 15.30 27.27 -1.86
N ILE A 335 14.41 28.21 -1.50
CA ILE A 335 13.19 27.89 -0.74
C ILE A 335 12.29 26.95 -1.56
N ASN A 336 12.11 27.19 -2.85
CA ASN A 336 11.29 26.35 -3.71
C ASN A 336 11.86 24.93 -3.85
N LEU A 337 13.18 24.78 -3.97
CA LEU A 337 13.83 23.46 -4.00
C LEU A 337 13.70 22.71 -2.67
N GLU A 338 13.82 23.42 -1.55
CA GLU A 338 13.58 22.84 -0.22
C GLU A 338 12.09 22.45 -0.07
N ALA A 339 11.17 23.32 -0.50
CA ALA A 339 9.74 23.08 -0.52
C ALA A 339 9.39 21.85 -1.35
N ALA A 340 9.99 21.66 -2.53
CA ALA A 340 9.76 20.48 -3.38
C ALA A 340 10.09 19.17 -2.67
N ALA A 341 11.22 19.10 -1.96
CA ALA A 341 11.60 17.93 -1.17
C ALA A 341 10.63 17.70 0.00
N GLU A 342 10.26 18.77 0.72
CA GLU A 342 9.33 18.67 1.84
C GLU A 342 7.91 18.32 1.39
N ILE A 343 7.42 18.86 0.26
CA ILE A 343 6.12 18.51 -0.33
C ILE A 343 6.07 17.01 -0.63
N ALA A 344 7.07 16.47 -1.32
CA ALA A 344 7.13 15.04 -1.61
C ALA A 344 7.04 14.19 -0.32
N ARG A 345 7.77 14.59 0.74
CA ARG A 345 7.71 13.94 2.05
C ARG A 345 6.31 14.06 2.69
N GLN A 346 5.68 15.24 2.64
CA GLN A 346 4.37 15.47 3.23
C GLN A 346 3.25 14.71 2.49
N LEU A 347 3.33 14.58 1.16
CA LEU A 347 2.39 13.76 0.39
C LEU A 347 2.44 12.29 0.85
N ARG A 348 3.64 11.76 1.09
CA ARG A 348 3.88 10.41 1.59
C ARG A 348 3.42 10.28 3.05
N LEU A 349 3.87 11.15 3.94
CA LEU A 349 3.57 11.12 5.38
C LEU A 349 2.08 11.22 5.68
N ARG A 350 1.40 12.16 5.03
CA ARG A 350 -0.03 12.41 5.23
C ARG A 350 -0.94 11.55 4.37
N ASN A 351 -0.34 10.74 3.49
CA ASN A 351 -1.05 9.94 2.49
C ASN A 351 -2.03 10.76 1.63
N LEU A 352 -1.62 11.98 1.26
CA LEU A 352 -2.40 12.82 0.37
C LEU A 352 -2.39 12.24 -1.05
N SER A 353 -3.54 12.24 -1.71
CA SER A 353 -3.70 11.55 -3.00
C SER A 353 -4.76 12.24 -3.87
N GLY A 354 -4.82 11.85 -5.13
CA GLY A 354 -5.65 12.51 -6.14
C GLY A 354 -4.91 13.65 -6.81
N ILE A 355 -5.60 14.76 -7.07
CA ILE A 355 -5.05 15.97 -7.67
C ILE A 355 -4.45 16.84 -6.57
N ILE A 356 -3.22 17.27 -6.76
CA ILE A 356 -2.52 18.19 -5.85
C ILE A 356 -2.03 19.37 -6.69
N ILE A 357 -2.35 20.57 -6.25
CA ILE A 357 -1.92 21.83 -6.87
C ILE A 357 -0.96 22.53 -5.92
N VAL A 358 0.20 22.90 -6.41
CA VAL A 358 1.22 23.60 -5.64
C VAL A 358 1.47 24.99 -6.21
N ASP A 359 1.33 26.01 -5.36
CA ASP A 359 1.71 27.38 -5.65
C ASP A 359 3.12 27.65 -5.06
N PHE A 360 4.12 27.62 -5.93
CA PHE A 360 5.50 27.91 -5.56
C PHE A 360 5.74 29.43 -5.61
N ILE A 361 6.73 29.91 -4.84
CA ILE A 361 7.16 31.29 -4.93
C ILE A 361 7.55 31.59 -6.38
N ASN A 362 7.02 32.69 -6.94
CA ASN A 362 7.19 33.01 -8.35
C ASN A 362 8.67 33.11 -8.74
N MET A 363 9.02 32.48 -9.85
CA MET A 363 10.35 32.51 -10.48
C MET A 363 10.20 32.98 -11.92
N GLU A 364 11.03 33.97 -12.31
CA GLU A 364 10.97 34.52 -13.67
C GLU A 364 11.74 33.63 -14.68
N ASP A 365 12.88 33.08 -14.23
CA ASP A 365 13.78 32.31 -15.09
C ASP A 365 13.25 30.93 -15.44
N SER A 366 13.21 30.61 -16.72
CA SER A 366 12.75 29.29 -17.21
C SER A 366 13.67 28.14 -16.79
N ALA A 367 14.96 28.38 -16.62
CA ALA A 367 15.92 27.39 -16.15
C ALA A 367 15.65 27.01 -14.67
N ASP A 368 15.37 28.01 -13.82
CA ASP A 368 15.03 27.80 -12.41
C ASP A 368 13.71 26.99 -12.28
N LYS A 369 12.71 27.28 -13.16
CA LYS A 369 11.45 26.50 -13.23
C LYS A 369 11.68 25.06 -13.62
N GLN A 370 12.51 24.81 -14.63
CA GLN A 370 12.85 23.44 -15.06
C GLN A 370 13.60 22.68 -13.97
N GLU A 371 14.54 23.31 -13.29
CA GLU A 371 15.27 22.72 -12.17
C GLU A 371 14.31 22.32 -11.04
N LEU A 372 13.34 23.19 -10.69
CA LEU A 372 12.33 22.90 -9.69
C LEU A 372 11.49 21.67 -10.06
N LEU A 373 10.97 21.59 -11.30
CA LEU A 373 10.16 20.46 -11.76
C LEU A 373 10.95 19.15 -11.78
N GLN A 374 12.23 19.20 -12.17
CA GLN A 374 13.12 18.05 -12.13
C GLN A 374 13.40 17.59 -10.70
N ALA A 375 13.66 18.53 -9.79
CA ALA A 375 13.88 18.25 -8.37
C ALA A 375 12.64 17.61 -7.75
N LEU A 376 11.45 18.20 -7.94
CA LEU A 376 10.19 17.66 -7.46
C LEU A 376 9.92 16.27 -8.03
N SER A 377 10.12 16.08 -9.34
CA SER A 377 9.95 14.77 -9.99
C SER A 377 10.89 13.71 -9.43
N ARG A 378 12.14 14.08 -9.10
CA ARG A 378 13.13 13.19 -8.48
C ARG A 378 12.68 12.77 -7.08
N GLU A 379 12.22 13.70 -6.24
CA GLU A 379 11.75 13.42 -4.89
C GLU A 379 10.48 12.54 -4.91
N LEU A 380 9.52 12.82 -5.81
CA LEU A 380 8.30 12.02 -5.96
C LEU A 380 8.56 10.58 -6.43
N ARG A 381 9.66 10.31 -7.14
CA ARG A 381 10.03 8.94 -7.53
C ARG A 381 10.41 8.04 -6.35
N GLN A 382 10.81 8.63 -5.22
CA GLN A 382 11.13 7.89 -3.99
C GLN A 382 9.85 7.40 -3.26
N ASP A 383 8.68 7.96 -3.61
CA ASP A 383 7.41 7.50 -3.04
C ASP A 383 7.08 6.10 -3.58
N PRO A 384 6.79 5.09 -2.71
CA PRO A 384 6.34 3.78 -3.15
C PRO A 384 5.04 3.87 -3.95
N VAL A 385 4.17 4.83 -3.64
CA VAL A 385 2.94 5.11 -4.37
C VAL A 385 3.24 5.96 -5.60
N LYS A 386 2.67 5.60 -6.75
CA LYS A 386 2.88 6.35 -8.00
C LYS A 386 2.40 7.80 -7.84
N ALA A 387 3.37 8.72 -7.86
CA ALA A 387 3.17 10.17 -7.88
C ALA A 387 3.91 10.76 -9.10
N VAL A 388 3.29 11.71 -9.79
CA VAL A 388 3.82 12.27 -11.04
C VAL A 388 3.53 13.77 -11.08
N VAL A 389 4.54 14.56 -11.42
CA VAL A 389 4.35 15.94 -11.87
C VAL A 389 3.74 15.90 -13.26
N VAL A 390 2.58 16.50 -13.42
CA VAL A 390 1.85 16.54 -14.70
C VAL A 390 2.38 17.67 -15.57
N ASP A 391 2.26 18.91 -15.06
CA ASP A 391 2.73 20.11 -15.77
C ASP A 391 2.79 21.31 -14.82
N MET A 392 3.26 22.45 -15.35
CA MET A 392 3.13 23.76 -14.73
C MET A 392 2.18 24.60 -15.58
N THR A 393 1.11 25.09 -14.97
CA THR A 393 0.10 25.89 -15.66
C THR A 393 0.65 27.27 -16.11
N PRO A 394 -0.03 27.97 -17.04
CA PRO A 394 0.33 29.34 -17.38
C PRO A 394 0.31 30.31 -16.20
N LEU A 395 -0.42 29.99 -15.13
CA LEU A 395 -0.46 30.78 -13.89
C LEU A 395 0.72 30.48 -12.96
N GLY A 396 1.60 29.52 -13.31
CA GLY A 396 2.76 29.13 -12.51
C GLY A 396 2.45 28.03 -11.47
N LEU A 397 1.22 27.51 -11.42
CA LEU A 397 0.85 26.43 -10.51
C LEU A 397 1.38 25.10 -11.01
N VAL A 398 1.96 24.29 -10.13
CA VAL A 398 2.45 22.95 -10.45
C VAL A 398 1.38 21.90 -10.14
N GLU A 399 1.05 21.09 -11.14
CA GLU A 399 0.07 20.02 -11.05
C GLU A 399 0.76 18.70 -10.73
N ILE A 400 0.30 18.02 -9.67
CA ILE A 400 0.77 16.70 -9.27
C ILE A 400 -0.42 15.75 -9.19
N THR A 401 -0.22 14.51 -9.61
CA THR A 401 -1.16 13.42 -9.35
C THR A 401 -0.51 12.35 -8.51
N ARG A 402 -1.19 11.85 -7.47
CA ARG A 402 -0.77 10.71 -6.66
C ARG A 402 -1.90 9.68 -6.56
N LYS A 403 -1.58 8.41 -6.83
CA LYS A 403 -2.59 7.34 -6.81
C LYS A 403 -3.19 7.21 -5.41
N LYS A 404 -4.53 7.12 -5.31
CA LYS A 404 -5.21 6.85 -4.05
C LYS A 404 -5.12 5.36 -3.74
N ILE A 405 -4.43 5.02 -2.64
CA ILE A 405 -4.30 3.64 -2.14
C ILE A 405 -4.95 3.53 -0.76
N ARG A 406 -4.73 4.52 0.10
CA ARG A 406 -5.23 4.59 1.47
C ARG A 406 -5.93 5.92 1.73
N ARG A 407 -6.62 6.03 2.85
CA ARG A 407 -7.18 7.29 3.33
C ARG A 407 -6.06 8.22 3.83
N PRO A 408 -6.27 9.54 3.82
CA PRO A 408 -5.36 10.48 4.45
C PRO A 408 -5.13 10.15 5.94
N LEU A 409 -3.92 10.37 6.44
CA LEU A 409 -3.54 10.09 7.83
C LEU A 409 -4.52 10.71 8.84
N ARG A 410 -4.95 11.94 8.61
CA ARG A 410 -5.90 12.64 9.49
C ARG A 410 -7.25 11.89 9.61
N GLU A 411 -7.74 11.32 8.51
CA GLU A 411 -8.96 10.52 8.55
C GLU A 411 -8.75 9.18 9.27
N GLN A 412 -7.58 8.54 9.08
CA GLN A 412 -7.23 7.29 9.74
C GLN A 412 -7.17 7.47 11.28
N LEU A 413 -6.64 8.60 11.75
CA LEU A 413 -6.54 8.90 13.19
C LEU A 413 -7.89 9.30 13.80
N ASN A 414 -8.73 10.04 13.07
CA ASN A 414 -10.03 10.52 13.58
C ASN A 414 -11.11 9.44 13.59
N GLU A 415 -11.04 8.40 12.76
CA GLU A 415 -11.99 7.27 12.82
C GLU A 415 -11.74 6.36 14.04
N THR A 416 -10.62 6.58 14.70
CA THR A 416 -10.21 5.84 15.89
C THR A 416 -10.48 6.60 17.20
N ASP A 417 -10.89 7.88 17.11
CA ASP A 417 -11.39 8.67 18.24
C ASP A 417 -12.93 8.46 18.39
#